data_289fbe0a85e2580a83e35a8a58c89951
#
_entry.id   289fbe0a85e2580a83e35a8a58c89951
#
_cell.length_a   1.000
_cell.length_b   1.000
_cell.length_c   1.000
_cell.angle_alpha   90.00
_cell.angle_beta   90.00
_cell.angle_gamma   90.00
#
_symmetry.space_group_name_H-M   'P 1'
#
loop_
_entity.id
_entity.type
_entity.pdbx_description
1 polymer ?
#
loop_
_entity_poly.entity_id
_entity_poly.type
_entity_poly.pdbx_seq_one_letter_code
_entity_poly.pdbx_strand_id
1 'polypeptide(L)'
;MFNLEIDAHESIYVAYNQPYTYTKLCQKLDQIANTNKMSRSIIARTPLGNRIEIITITNKNTVGNNKKIIFITARAHPVETAGSYVAEGIIDELLNPTNPDLVSHLLDNFLIKIVPMINPDGVIVGNSRCNIYGFDLNRQWKEPAKNTAPEIVSLKRAILKYEGRIEMFLDLHGHSTKKNVFAYGCHDIKNPIASREFPYLLSKLSTTDFVFS
;
A
#
# COMPACT_ATOMS: atom_id res chain seq x y z
N MET A 1 23.23 -24.71 -2.85
CA MET A 1 24.57 -24.07 -3.01
C MET A 1 24.68 -23.70 -4.47
N PHE A 2 25.06 -22.49 -4.81
CA PHE A 2 25.32 -22.04 -6.18
C PHE A 2 26.70 -21.39 -6.21
N ASN A 3 27.39 -21.47 -7.33
CA ASN A 3 28.64 -20.78 -7.57
C ASN A 3 28.36 -19.50 -8.34
N LEU A 4 29.02 -18.42 -7.96
CA LEU A 4 28.93 -17.13 -8.61
C LEU A 4 30.34 -16.74 -9.06
N GLU A 5 30.52 -16.54 -10.37
CA GLU A 5 31.75 -15.98 -10.93
C GLU A 5 31.51 -14.49 -11.19
N ILE A 6 32.40 -13.65 -10.70
CA ILE A 6 32.31 -12.19 -10.82
C ILE A 6 33.59 -11.71 -11.49
N ASP A 7 33.48 -10.99 -12.58
CA ASP A 7 34.62 -10.41 -13.27
C ASP A 7 35.26 -9.28 -12.46
N ALA A 8 36.56 -9.05 -12.70
CA ALA A 8 37.26 -7.96 -12.06
C ALA A 8 36.58 -6.62 -12.40
N HIS A 9 36.24 -5.84 -11.35
CA HIS A 9 35.51 -4.56 -11.43
C HIS A 9 33.98 -4.65 -11.56
N GLU A 10 33.40 -5.85 -11.53
CA GLU A 10 31.96 -6.00 -11.41
C GLU A 10 31.50 -5.99 -9.96
N SER A 11 30.25 -5.50 -9.76
CA SER A 11 29.54 -5.57 -8.47
C SER A 11 28.23 -6.30 -8.65
N ILE A 12 27.99 -7.31 -7.82
CA ILE A 12 26.74 -8.07 -7.83
C ILE A 12 26.03 -7.85 -6.50
N TYR A 13 24.73 -7.58 -6.59
CA TYR A 13 23.87 -7.42 -5.42
C TYR A 13 22.98 -8.65 -5.29
N VAL A 14 22.99 -9.26 -4.10
CA VAL A 14 22.12 -10.39 -3.76
C VAL A 14 21.02 -9.90 -2.85
N ALA A 15 19.78 -10.11 -3.23
CA ALA A 15 18.61 -9.67 -2.45
C ALA A 15 17.67 -10.84 -2.18
N TYR A 16 17.03 -10.84 -1.01
CA TYR A 16 16.02 -11.83 -0.63
C TYR A 16 14.78 -11.77 -1.52
N ASN A 17 14.34 -10.55 -1.86
CA ASN A 17 13.23 -10.27 -2.78
C ASN A 17 13.69 -9.26 -3.84
N GLN A 18 12.93 -9.14 -4.94
CA GLN A 18 13.11 -8.06 -5.90
C GLN A 18 13.09 -6.71 -5.15
N PRO A 19 14.19 -5.94 -5.17
CA PRO A 19 14.26 -4.70 -4.38
C PRO A 19 13.25 -3.65 -4.83
N TYR A 20 12.64 -2.97 -3.85
CA TYR A 20 11.82 -1.78 -4.06
C TYR A 20 12.23 -0.73 -3.04
N THR A 21 13.06 0.22 -3.45
CA THR A 21 13.64 1.24 -2.57
C THR A 21 12.71 2.44 -2.39
N TYR A 22 12.96 3.25 -1.36
CA TYR A 22 12.28 4.54 -1.20
C TYR A 22 12.58 5.50 -2.35
N THR A 23 13.81 5.48 -2.88
CA THR A 23 14.19 6.25 -4.08
C THR A 23 13.35 5.87 -5.29
N LYS A 24 13.15 4.56 -5.54
CA LYS A 24 12.28 4.09 -6.63
C LYS A 24 10.85 4.62 -6.46
N LEU A 25 10.30 4.56 -5.25
CA LEU A 25 8.98 5.12 -4.97
C LEU A 25 8.92 6.62 -5.29
N CYS A 26 9.88 7.42 -4.80
CA CYS A 26 9.92 8.85 -5.05
C CYS A 26 9.97 9.15 -6.55
N GLN A 27 10.83 8.49 -7.30
CA GLN A 27 10.95 8.62 -8.77
C GLN A 27 9.62 8.29 -9.47
N LYS A 28 8.98 7.19 -9.09
CA LYS A 28 7.67 6.80 -9.63
C LYS A 28 6.62 7.88 -9.37
N LEU A 29 6.53 8.38 -8.14
CA LEU A 29 5.56 9.40 -7.76
C LEU A 29 5.82 10.74 -8.47
N ASP A 30 7.08 11.10 -8.71
CA ASP A 30 7.44 12.30 -9.46
C ASP A 30 7.09 12.20 -10.95
N GLN A 31 7.25 11.01 -11.56
CA GLN A 31 6.86 10.74 -12.95
C GLN A 31 5.35 10.88 -13.19
N ILE A 32 4.53 10.44 -12.23
CA ILE A 32 3.06 10.44 -12.37
C ILE A 32 2.39 11.72 -11.82
N ALA A 33 3.15 12.65 -11.23
CA ALA A 33 2.61 13.83 -10.54
C ALA A 33 1.78 14.78 -11.43
N ASN A 34 1.95 14.74 -12.75
CA ASN A 34 1.35 15.68 -13.70
C ASN A 34 0.00 15.22 -14.27
N THR A 35 -0.68 14.25 -13.65
CA THR A 35 -1.96 13.79 -14.14
C THR A 35 -3.13 14.53 -13.47
N ASN A 36 -4.13 14.92 -14.26
CA ASN A 36 -5.32 15.64 -13.74
C ASN A 36 -6.19 14.79 -12.78
N LYS A 37 -6.03 13.46 -12.80
CA LYS A 37 -6.80 12.53 -11.97
C LYS A 37 -6.20 12.33 -10.58
N MET A 38 -4.95 12.72 -10.37
CA MET A 38 -4.21 12.46 -9.15
C MET A 38 -3.92 13.75 -8.36
N SER A 39 -3.88 13.62 -7.05
CA SER A 39 -3.25 14.59 -6.15
C SER A 39 -2.35 13.86 -5.15
N ARG A 40 -1.28 14.51 -4.73
CA ARG A 40 -0.26 13.99 -3.82
C ARG A 40 -0.11 14.94 -2.63
N SER A 41 -0.01 14.40 -1.43
CA SER A 41 0.24 15.17 -0.21
C SER A 41 1.05 14.37 0.80
N ILE A 42 1.71 15.08 1.71
CA ILE A 42 2.50 14.49 2.79
C ILE A 42 1.60 14.41 4.03
N ILE A 43 1.41 13.21 4.58
CA ILE A 43 0.67 13.03 5.83
C ILE A 43 1.55 13.16 7.07
N ALA A 44 2.84 12.84 6.93
CA ALA A 44 3.84 12.98 7.98
C ALA A 44 5.25 12.99 7.42
N ARG A 45 6.19 13.40 8.28
CA ARG A 45 7.60 13.07 8.15
C ARG A 45 7.98 12.07 9.24
N THR A 46 8.78 11.10 8.85
CA THR A 46 9.32 10.09 9.76
C THR A 46 10.39 10.69 10.67
N PRO A 47 10.86 9.97 11.70
CA PRO A 47 11.96 10.42 12.55
C PRO A 47 13.24 10.79 11.80
N LEU A 48 13.58 10.12 10.69
CA LEU A 48 14.71 10.48 9.83
C LEU A 48 14.38 11.57 8.79
N GLY A 49 13.18 12.18 8.86
CA GLY A 49 12.75 13.28 7.99
C GLY A 49 12.15 12.83 6.64
N ASN A 50 12.06 11.55 6.37
CA ASN A 50 11.49 11.02 5.14
C ASN A 50 9.98 11.26 5.06
N ARG A 51 9.47 11.43 3.84
CA ARG A 51 8.03 11.73 3.63
C ARG A 51 7.21 10.45 3.65
N ILE A 52 6.13 10.45 4.41
CA ILE A 52 5.03 9.50 4.24
C ILE A 52 3.97 10.20 3.41
N GLU A 53 3.77 9.72 2.21
CA GLU A 53 2.91 10.37 1.24
C GLU A 53 1.59 9.63 1.08
N ILE A 54 0.54 10.39 0.80
CA ILE A 54 -0.75 9.87 0.40
C ILE A 54 -1.09 10.38 -0.99
N ILE A 55 -1.47 9.45 -1.85
CA ILE A 55 -1.97 9.70 -3.19
C ILE A 55 -3.49 9.64 -3.13
N THR A 56 -4.15 10.56 -3.81
CA THR A 56 -5.61 10.51 -4.00
C THR A 56 -5.88 10.47 -5.49
N ILE A 57 -6.58 9.45 -5.95
CA ILE A 57 -6.98 9.27 -7.35
C ILE A 57 -8.51 9.27 -7.41
N THR A 58 -9.09 10.11 -8.28
CA THR A 58 -10.54 10.24 -8.50
C THR A 58 -10.84 11.08 -9.74
N ASN A 59 -11.98 10.93 -10.34
CA ASN A 59 -12.49 11.89 -11.32
C ASN A 59 -12.97 13.16 -10.60
N LYS A 60 -12.31 14.30 -10.88
CA LYS A 60 -12.58 15.59 -10.22
C LYS A 60 -13.87 16.27 -10.73
N ASN A 61 -14.31 15.91 -11.92
CA ASN A 61 -15.46 16.54 -12.58
C ASN A 61 -16.81 15.99 -12.09
N THR A 62 -16.84 14.90 -11.35
CA THR A 62 -18.06 14.38 -10.74
C THR A 62 -18.40 15.19 -9.50
N VAL A 63 -19.48 15.95 -9.60
CA VAL A 63 -20.00 16.81 -8.52
C VAL A 63 -20.49 15.94 -7.36
N GLY A 64 -19.89 16.10 -6.21
CA GLY A 64 -20.32 15.50 -4.95
C GLY A 64 -19.17 15.26 -3.97
N ASN A 65 -19.12 16.04 -2.90
CA ASN A 65 -18.16 15.85 -1.81
C ASN A 65 -18.38 14.55 -0.97
N ASN A 66 -19.32 13.68 -1.41
CA ASN A 66 -19.78 12.51 -0.66
C ASN A 66 -19.30 11.17 -1.21
N LYS A 67 -18.29 11.14 -2.09
CA LYS A 67 -17.74 9.87 -2.59
C LYS A 67 -17.26 9.02 -1.41
N LYS A 68 -17.57 7.73 -1.48
CA LYS A 68 -17.01 6.72 -0.58
C LYS A 68 -15.49 6.61 -0.80
N ILE A 69 -14.78 6.07 0.15
CA ILE A 69 -13.32 5.99 0.13
C ILE A 69 -12.88 4.54 0.16
N ILE A 70 -12.01 4.18 -0.79
CA ILE A 70 -11.17 2.99 -0.70
C ILE A 70 -9.81 3.46 -0.22
N PHE A 71 -9.39 3.00 0.95
CA PHE A 71 -8.11 3.37 1.55
C PHE A 71 -7.14 2.18 1.47
N ILE A 72 -5.98 2.41 0.87
CA ILE A 72 -4.98 1.38 0.63
C ILE A 72 -3.68 1.81 1.30
N THR A 73 -3.07 0.87 2.02
CA THR A 73 -1.76 1.07 2.64
C THR A 73 -0.80 -0.02 2.21
N ALA A 74 0.50 0.26 2.23
CA ALA A 74 1.52 -0.72 1.90
C ALA A 74 2.80 -0.49 2.70
N ARG A 75 3.62 -1.52 2.76
CA ARG A 75 5.00 -1.46 3.25
C ARG A 75 5.12 -1.03 4.73
N ALA A 76 4.25 -1.53 5.59
CA ALA A 76 4.42 -1.44 7.04
C ALA A 76 5.69 -2.22 7.47
N HIS A 77 5.93 -3.37 6.84
CA HIS A 77 7.17 -4.15 7.02
C HIS A 77 8.15 -3.91 5.87
N PRO A 78 9.38 -3.48 6.15
CA PRO A 78 10.35 -3.06 5.14
C PRO A 78 10.75 -4.16 4.14
N VAL A 79 10.85 -5.42 4.55
CA VAL A 79 11.24 -6.53 3.66
C VAL A 79 10.15 -6.94 2.67
N GLU A 80 8.89 -6.60 2.93
CA GLU A 80 7.75 -7.06 2.15
C GLU A 80 7.55 -6.23 0.87
N THR A 81 8.49 -6.34 -0.08
CA THR A 81 8.50 -5.56 -1.33
C THR A 81 7.30 -5.81 -2.22
N ALA A 82 6.67 -7.00 -2.11
CA ALA A 82 5.46 -7.36 -2.85
C ALA A 82 4.34 -6.32 -2.65
N GLY A 83 4.12 -5.83 -1.42
CA GLY A 83 3.13 -4.79 -1.14
C GLY A 83 3.36 -3.50 -1.93
N SER A 84 4.63 -3.09 -2.15
CA SER A 84 4.95 -1.92 -2.97
C SER A 84 4.68 -2.14 -4.45
N TYR A 85 5.01 -3.32 -4.99
CA TYR A 85 4.72 -3.65 -6.40
C TYR A 85 3.21 -3.72 -6.66
N VAL A 86 2.44 -4.30 -5.74
CA VAL A 86 0.97 -4.32 -5.84
C VAL A 86 0.40 -2.91 -5.79
N ALA A 87 0.88 -2.06 -4.87
CA ALA A 87 0.45 -0.66 -4.80
C ALA A 87 0.79 0.11 -6.09
N GLU A 88 1.98 -0.10 -6.66
CA GLU A 88 2.40 0.50 -7.93
C GLU A 88 1.49 0.04 -9.08
N GLY A 89 1.20 -1.27 -9.18
CA GLY A 89 0.30 -1.81 -10.19
C GLY A 89 -1.13 -1.26 -10.09
N ILE A 90 -1.66 -1.09 -8.87
CA ILE A 90 -2.97 -0.45 -8.65
C ILE A 90 -2.94 1.01 -9.12
N ILE A 91 -1.89 1.76 -8.80
CA ILE A 91 -1.74 3.16 -9.24
C ILE A 91 -1.68 3.24 -10.76
N ASP A 92 -0.89 2.37 -11.40
CA ASP A 92 -0.74 2.36 -12.85
C ASP A 92 -2.07 2.03 -13.56
N GLU A 93 -2.81 1.02 -13.10
CA GLU A 93 -4.10 0.68 -13.65
C GLU A 93 -5.14 1.79 -13.46
N LEU A 94 -5.15 2.49 -12.33
CA LEU A 94 -6.06 3.62 -12.10
C LEU A 94 -5.74 4.84 -12.97
N LEU A 95 -4.48 5.06 -13.33
CA LEU A 95 -4.06 6.21 -14.15
C LEU A 95 -4.05 5.90 -15.64
N ASN A 96 -3.69 4.67 -16.03
CA ASN A 96 -3.57 4.19 -17.40
C ASN A 96 -4.34 2.85 -17.55
N PRO A 97 -5.66 2.87 -17.47
CA PRO A 97 -6.47 1.67 -17.32
C PRO A 97 -6.48 0.79 -18.57
N THR A 98 -6.42 -0.53 -18.37
CA THR A 98 -6.70 -1.53 -19.40
C THR A 98 -8.19 -1.55 -19.77
N ASN A 99 -9.07 -1.22 -18.81
CA ASN A 99 -10.51 -1.00 -19.04
C ASN A 99 -10.91 0.41 -18.58
N PRO A 100 -10.89 1.42 -19.50
CA PRO A 100 -11.17 2.81 -19.17
C PRO A 100 -12.57 3.06 -18.62
N ASP A 101 -13.59 2.37 -19.12
CA ASP A 101 -14.97 2.55 -18.69
C ASP A 101 -15.18 2.09 -17.25
N LEU A 102 -14.64 0.92 -16.92
CA LEU A 102 -14.69 0.37 -15.56
C LEU A 102 -13.98 1.28 -14.56
N VAL A 103 -12.77 1.73 -14.89
CA VAL A 103 -12.00 2.61 -14.00
C VAL A 103 -12.64 3.99 -13.90
N SER A 104 -13.22 4.53 -14.99
CA SER A 104 -13.98 5.78 -14.93
C SER A 104 -15.17 5.66 -13.97
N HIS A 105 -15.95 4.59 -14.10
CA HIS A 105 -17.08 4.34 -13.21
C HIS A 105 -16.63 4.21 -11.73
N LEU A 106 -15.54 3.52 -11.47
CA LEU A 106 -14.95 3.42 -10.13
C LEU A 106 -14.57 4.81 -9.58
N LEU A 107 -13.83 5.61 -10.36
CA LEU A 107 -13.36 6.93 -9.96
C LEU A 107 -14.47 8.00 -9.89
N ASP A 108 -15.62 7.78 -10.52
CA ASP A 108 -16.80 8.61 -10.38
C ASP A 108 -17.48 8.42 -9.03
N ASN A 109 -17.41 7.22 -8.46
CA ASN A 109 -18.08 6.86 -7.22
C ASN A 109 -17.15 6.88 -6.00
N PHE A 110 -15.84 6.69 -6.19
CA PHE A 110 -14.89 6.56 -5.11
C PHE A 110 -13.74 7.57 -5.18
N LEU A 111 -13.23 7.89 -3.98
CA LEU A 111 -11.91 8.46 -3.77
C LEU A 111 -10.97 7.32 -3.40
N ILE A 112 -10.00 7.02 -4.25
CA ILE A 112 -8.98 6.01 -3.94
C ILE A 112 -7.82 6.72 -3.25
N LYS A 113 -7.54 6.36 -2.00
CA LYS A 113 -6.44 6.91 -1.20
C LYS A 113 -5.40 5.84 -0.95
N ILE A 114 -4.16 6.11 -1.36
CA ILE A 114 -3.07 5.14 -1.31
C ILE A 114 -1.90 5.73 -0.53
N VAL A 115 -1.46 5.06 0.52
CA VAL A 115 -0.20 5.31 1.22
C VAL A 115 0.78 4.20 0.82
N PRO A 116 1.62 4.41 -0.20
CA PRO A 116 2.38 3.34 -0.85
C PRO A 116 3.55 2.82 0.00
N MET A 117 3.97 3.58 1.02
CA MET A 117 5.03 3.15 1.94
C MET A 117 4.83 3.81 3.31
N ILE A 118 4.41 3.00 4.29
CA ILE A 118 4.21 3.47 5.68
C ILE A 118 5.54 3.64 6.41
N ASN A 119 6.53 2.78 6.13
CA ASN A 119 7.78 2.67 6.86
C ASN A 119 9.01 2.98 5.99
N PRO A 120 9.14 4.21 5.46
CA PRO A 120 10.28 4.55 4.60
C PRO A 120 11.62 4.49 5.32
N ASP A 121 11.68 4.86 6.62
CA ASP A 121 12.91 4.79 7.40
C ASP A 121 13.41 3.35 7.53
N GLY A 122 12.53 2.42 7.89
CA GLY A 122 12.87 1.01 7.96
C GLY A 122 13.35 0.44 6.62
N VAL A 123 12.77 0.90 5.51
CA VAL A 123 13.21 0.52 4.15
C VAL A 123 14.61 1.05 3.86
N ILE A 124 14.90 2.33 4.17
CA ILE A 124 16.18 2.98 3.90
C ILE A 124 17.31 2.35 4.72
N VAL A 125 17.07 2.06 6.00
CA VAL A 125 18.07 1.45 6.88
C VAL A 125 18.21 -0.07 6.71
N GLY A 126 17.31 -0.68 5.92
CA GLY A 126 17.40 -2.13 5.60
C GLY A 126 16.83 -3.04 6.68
N ASN A 127 15.90 -2.58 7.50
CA ASN A 127 15.21 -3.43 8.46
C ASN A 127 14.37 -4.50 7.76
N SER A 128 14.21 -5.65 8.39
CA SER A 128 13.32 -6.69 7.89
C SER A 128 11.84 -6.42 8.24
N ARG A 129 11.57 -5.98 9.49
CA ARG A 129 10.19 -5.87 9.99
C ARG A 129 9.88 -4.55 10.68
N CYS A 130 10.73 -4.11 11.58
CA CYS A 130 10.46 -3.01 12.47
C CYS A 130 10.76 -1.63 11.85
N ASN A 131 10.20 -0.57 12.43
CA ASN A 131 10.64 0.79 12.18
C ASN A 131 12.01 1.05 12.84
N ILE A 132 12.54 2.28 12.76
CA ILE A 132 13.85 2.63 13.32
C ILE A 132 13.90 2.57 14.85
N TYR A 133 12.77 2.55 15.52
CA TYR A 133 12.66 2.40 16.98
C TYR A 133 12.54 0.93 17.43
N GLY A 134 12.60 -0.03 16.50
CA GLY A 134 12.50 -1.46 16.81
C GLY A 134 11.07 -1.97 16.99
N PHE A 135 10.05 -1.21 16.60
CA PHE A 135 8.64 -1.59 16.74
C PHE A 135 8.05 -2.11 15.45
N ASP A 136 7.32 -3.22 15.53
CA ASP A 136 6.47 -3.72 14.45
C ASP A 136 5.25 -2.80 14.31
N LEU A 137 5.22 -2.02 13.25
CA LEU A 137 4.15 -1.05 13.00
C LEU A 137 2.76 -1.70 12.91
N ASN A 138 2.68 -2.95 12.44
CA ASN A 138 1.41 -3.67 12.34
C ASN A 138 0.93 -4.26 13.69
N ARG A 139 1.63 -4.01 14.78
CA ARG A 139 1.19 -4.27 16.17
C ARG A 139 0.83 -3.00 16.93
N GLN A 140 0.98 -1.82 16.30
CA GLN A 140 0.79 -0.52 16.94
C GLN A 140 -0.57 0.13 16.64
N TRP A 141 -1.45 -0.49 15.86
CA TRP A 141 -2.71 0.12 15.43
C TRP A 141 -3.69 0.44 16.56
N LYS A 142 -3.74 -0.39 17.59
CA LYS A 142 -4.70 -0.23 18.70
C LYS A 142 -4.43 1.05 19.48
N GLU A 143 -3.22 1.20 19.95
CA GLU A 143 -2.77 2.33 20.80
C GLU A 143 -1.39 2.84 20.32
N PRO A 144 -1.32 3.50 19.15
CA PRO A 144 -0.05 3.97 18.65
C PRO A 144 0.47 5.16 19.47
N ALA A 145 1.76 5.13 19.85
CA ALA A 145 2.42 6.23 20.53
C ALA A 145 3.47 6.91 19.65
N LYS A 146 3.66 8.23 19.82
CA LYS A 146 4.57 9.03 19.00
C LYS A 146 6.04 8.62 19.14
N ASN A 147 6.41 8.10 20.30
CA ASN A 147 7.79 7.67 20.61
C ASN A 147 8.09 6.24 20.16
N THR A 148 7.10 5.49 19.68
CA THR A 148 7.27 4.10 19.22
C THR A 148 6.83 3.90 17.77
N ALA A 149 5.75 4.55 17.35
CA ALA A 149 5.15 4.38 16.03
C ALA A 149 4.53 5.69 15.50
N PRO A 150 5.30 6.76 15.33
CA PRO A 150 4.80 8.06 14.84
C PRO A 150 4.16 7.93 13.44
N GLU A 151 4.60 6.97 12.64
CA GLU A 151 4.05 6.63 11.33
C GLU A 151 2.57 6.24 11.46
N ILE A 152 2.25 5.30 12.38
CA ILE A 152 0.88 4.82 12.62
C ILE A 152 0.02 5.90 13.27
N VAL A 153 0.58 6.71 14.17
CA VAL A 153 -0.14 7.86 14.75
C VAL A 153 -0.63 8.79 13.65
N SER A 154 0.23 9.12 12.70
CA SER A 154 -0.08 10.05 11.62
C SER A 154 -1.05 9.43 10.61
N LEU A 155 -0.84 8.17 10.26
CA LEU A 155 -1.70 7.42 9.36
C LEU A 155 -3.12 7.26 9.95
N LYS A 156 -3.22 6.85 11.21
CA LYS A 156 -4.51 6.73 11.91
C LYS A 156 -5.26 8.07 11.94
N ARG A 157 -4.56 9.18 12.19
CA ARG A 157 -5.15 10.53 12.11
C ARG A 157 -5.64 10.86 10.70
N ALA A 158 -4.89 10.47 9.66
CA ALA A 158 -5.30 10.69 8.27
C ALA A 158 -6.56 9.88 7.91
N ILE A 159 -6.66 8.64 8.39
CA ILE A 159 -7.82 7.75 8.19
C ILE A 159 -9.06 8.31 8.90
N LEU A 160 -8.94 8.71 10.17
CA LEU A 160 -10.05 9.22 10.99
C LEU A 160 -10.70 10.49 10.42
N LYS A 161 -10.00 11.28 9.57
CA LYS A 161 -10.62 12.41 8.85
C LYS A 161 -11.76 11.99 7.92
N TYR A 162 -11.82 10.71 7.59
CA TYR A 162 -12.79 10.13 6.64
C TYR A 162 -13.71 9.10 7.30
N GLU A 163 -13.81 9.14 8.64
CA GLU A 163 -14.71 8.29 9.40
C GLU A 163 -16.15 8.34 8.83
N GLY A 164 -16.81 7.19 8.73
CA GLY A 164 -18.14 7.06 8.12
C GLY A 164 -18.17 7.09 6.58
N ARG A 165 -17.06 7.40 5.91
CA ARG A 165 -16.95 7.40 4.45
C ARG A 165 -16.09 6.27 3.89
N ILE A 166 -15.32 5.59 4.72
CA ILE A 166 -14.46 4.48 4.29
C ILE A 166 -15.33 3.26 4.03
N GLU A 167 -15.36 2.82 2.76
CA GLU A 167 -16.06 1.63 2.32
C GLU A 167 -15.17 0.40 2.39
N MET A 168 -13.88 0.57 2.10
CA MET A 168 -12.90 -0.50 2.11
C MET A 168 -11.55 0.01 2.61
N PHE A 169 -10.90 -0.81 3.43
CA PHE A 169 -9.51 -0.63 3.85
C PHE A 169 -8.70 -1.86 3.46
N LEU A 170 -7.63 -1.66 2.69
CA LEU A 170 -6.70 -2.71 2.27
C LEU A 170 -5.32 -2.39 2.80
N ASP A 171 -4.68 -3.33 3.48
CA ASP A 171 -3.29 -3.24 3.92
C ASP A 171 -2.45 -4.30 3.19
N LEU A 172 -1.58 -3.85 2.30
CA LEU A 172 -0.82 -4.71 1.39
C LEU A 172 0.47 -5.15 2.05
N HIS A 173 0.58 -6.45 2.22
CA HIS A 173 1.73 -7.13 2.84
C HIS A 173 2.38 -8.14 1.90
N GLY A 174 3.54 -8.66 2.29
CA GLY A 174 4.12 -9.90 1.79
C GLY A 174 3.96 -11.02 2.81
N HIS A 175 4.33 -12.24 2.43
CA HIS A 175 4.32 -13.38 3.33
C HIS A 175 5.48 -14.34 3.02
N SER A 176 6.12 -14.91 4.05
CA SER A 176 7.31 -15.75 3.90
C SER A 176 7.01 -17.17 3.40
N THR A 177 5.81 -17.69 3.64
CA THR A 177 5.47 -19.10 3.36
C THR A 177 4.27 -19.26 2.43
N LYS A 178 3.32 -18.32 2.45
CA LYS A 178 2.15 -18.38 1.54
C LYS A 178 2.53 -17.89 0.16
N LYS A 179 2.05 -18.60 -0.86
CA LYS A 179 2.25 -18.26 -2.27
C LYS A 179 1.00 -17.56 -2.81
N ASN A 180 1.17 -16.89 -3.94
CA ASN A 180 0.10 -16.22 -4.67
C ASN A 180 -0.59 -15.11 -3.86
N VAL A 181 -1.79 -14.74 -4.23
CA VAL A 181 -2.60 -13.73 -3.55
C VAL A 181 -3.52 -14.42 -2.55
N PHE A 182 -3.57 -13.91 -1.33
CA PHE A 182 -4.48 -14.35 -0.28
C PHE A 182 -4.87 -13.14 0.58
N ALA A 183 -5.93 -13.27 1.36
CA ALA A 183 -6.41 -12.20 2.22
C ALA A 183 -6.69 -12.70 3.65
N TYR A 184 -6.47 -11.81 4.61
CA TYR A 184 -7.00 -11.91 5.97
C TYR A 184 -8.11 -10.87 6.11
N GLY A 185 -9.30 -11.30 6.50
CA GLY A 185 -10.42 -10.41 6.80
C GLY A 185 -10.60 -10.19 8.31
N CYS A 186 -11.10 -9.02 8.68
CA CYS A 186 -11.56 -8.78 10.05
C CYS A 186 -12.90 -9.48 10.27
N HIS A 187 -13.06 -10.14 11.42
CA HIS A 187 -14.33 -10.74 11.77
C HIS A 187 -15.30 -9.67 12.28
N ASP A 188 -16.41 -9.50 11.58
CA ASP A 188 -17.53 -8.67 12.05
C ASP A 188 -18.65 -9.59 12.55
N ILE A 189 -18.95 -9.52 13.85
CA ILE A 189 -20.00 -10.34 14.48
C ILE A 189 -21.38 -10.00 13.91
N LYS A 190 -21.62 -8.73 13.53
CA LYS A 190 -22.91 -8.26 13.00
C LYS A 190 -23.10 -8.62 11.54
N ASN A 191 -22.01 -8.68 10.78
CA ASN A 191 -22.03 -9.05 9.36
C ASN A 191 -20.82 -9.94 9.00
N PRO A 192 -20.86 -11.23 9.33
CA PRO A 192 -19.73 -12.14 9.11
C PRO A 192 -19.43 -12.40 7.63
N ILE A 193 -20.33 -12.01 6.73
CA ILE A 193 -20.16 -12.18 5.28
C ILE A 193 -19.36 -11.00 4.68
N ALA A 194 -19.54 -9.79 5.19
CA ALA A 194 -18.95 -8.59 4.60
C ALA A 194 -17.41 -8.67 4.43
N SER A 195 -16.70 -9.20 5.43
CA SER A 195 -15.24 -9.35 5.34
C SER A 195 -14.78 -10.44 4.36
N ARG A 196 -15.68 -11.29 3.87
CA ARG A 196 -15.40 -12.39 2.93
C ARG A 196 -15.84 -12.06 1.51
N GLU A 197 -16.69 -11.08 1.32
CA GLU A 197 -17.27 -10.72 0.01
C GLU A 197 -16.17 -10.31 -0.98
N PHE A 198 -15.30 -9.39 -0.63
CA PHE A 198 -14.22 -8.95 -1.50
C PHE A 198 -13.25 -10.08 -1.87
N PRO A 199 -12.70 -10.88 -0.94
CA PRO A 199 -11.87 -12.04 -1.29
C PRO A 199 -12.62 -13.07 -2.14
N TYR A 200 -13.90 -13.30 -1.89
CA TYR A 200 -14.71 -14.21 -2.71
C TYR A 200 -14.84 -13.72 -4.14
N LEU A 201 -15.18 -12.43 -4.35
CA LEU A 201 -15.27 -11.85 -5.69
C LEU A 201 -13.91 -11.86 -6.40
N LEU A 202 -12.82 -11.57 -5.69
CA LEU A 202 -11.47 -11.63 -6.23
C LEU A 202 -11.13 -13.03 -6.74
N SER A 203 -11.53 -14.09 -6.02
CA SER A 203 -11.32 -15.49 -6.43
C SER A 203 -12.10 -15.89 -7.69
N LYS A 204 -13.18 -15.19 -8.01
CA LYS A 204 -13.93 -15.40 -9.25
C LYS A 204 -13.29 -14.73 -10.45
N LEU A 205 -12.56 -13.64 -10.22
CA LEU A 205 -11.88 -12.89 -11.27
C LEU A 205 -10.45 -13.42 -11.53
N SER A 206 -9.80 -13.99 -10.54
CA SER A 206 -8.42 -14.50 -10.62
C SER A 206 -8.36 -15.94 -10.11
N THR A 207 -8.73 -16.89 -10.98
CA THR A 207 -8.83 -18.31 -10.61
C THR A 207 -7.47 -19.00 -10.46
N THR A 208 -6.41 -18.41 -11.00
CA THR A 208 -5.04 -18.97 -10.95
C THR A 208 -4.23 -18.46 -9.78
N ASP A 209 -4.42 -17.17 -9.42
CA ASP A 209 -3.55 -16.48 -8.46
C ASP A 209 -4.20 -16.31 -7.08
N PHE A 210 -5.52 -16.44 -7.00
CA PHE A 210 -6.27 -16.33 -5.76
C PHE A 210 -7.26 -17.48 -5.62
N VAL A 211 -7.10 -18.31 -4.59
CA VAL A 211 -8.02 -19.40 -4.24
C VAL A 211 -8.73 -19.04 -2.93
N PHE A 212 -10.05 -18.94 -2.99
CA PHE A 212 -10.88 -18.74 -1.80
C PHE A 212 -11.15 -20.09 -1.12
N SER A 213 -10.68 -20.26 0.10
CA SER A 213 -10.81 -21.48 0.91
C SER A 213 -11.57 -21.21 2.20
#